data_3cccd609401fbd500502cf567e63cbfd
#
_entry.id   3cccd609401fbd500502cf567e63cbfd
#
_cell.length_a   1.000
_cell.length_b   1.000
_cell.length_c   1.000
_cell.angle_alpha   90.00
_cell.angle_beta   90.00
_cell.angle_gamma   90.00
#
_symmetry.space_group_name_H-M   'P 1'
#
loop_
_entity.id
_entity.type
_entity.pdbx_description
1 polymer ?
#
loop_
_entity_poly.entity_id
_entity_poly.type
_entity_poly.pdbx_seq_one_letter_code
_entity_poly.pdbx_strand_id
1 'polypeptide(L)'
;MRSLWLIAVLGAVLTAGTASAQTRPSAPPPGPYKPVAIVLPKPLEDPSFTAFRKGLGAAADKKDRAALARMVVAQGFFWERENGDGADKKKSGIDNLAAALGLARNDGGGWDMLASYADEPTAAPNAQHAGALCAPADPAFDAKAFEALLATTHTDEGEWGYPVSDGIDVHSAPQANAPVIGRLAAAFVRVAPEATANVPSYLRIITPEGKAGYVSVDSIAPIGNDQICYVKNGGGWKITGYIGGGEPQ
;
A
#
# COMPACT_ATOMS: atom_id res chain seq x y z
N MET A 1 -20.55 -82.20 -14.90
CA MET A 1 -21.41 -81.02 -14.68
C MET A 1 -20.55 -79.79 -14.77
N ARG A 2 -20.67 -79.02 -15.83
CA ARG A 2 -19.84 -77.87 -16.16
C ARG A 2 -20.65 -76.65 -15.83
N SER A 3 -20.20 -75.85 -14.85
CA SER A 3 -20.79 -74.55 -14.51
C SER A 3 -20.07 -73.45 -15.28
N LEU A 4 -20.78 -72.72 -16.15
CA LEU A 4 -20.33 -71.52 -16.82
C LEU A 4 -20.49 -70.33 -15.90
N TRP A 5 -19.44 -69.58 -15.73
CA TRP A 5 -19.45 -68.23 -15.07
C TRP A 5 -19.51 -67.19 -16.13
N LEU A 6 -20.58 -66.35 -16.15
CA LEU A 6 -20.77 -65.20 -16.96
C LEU A 6 -20.10 -63.99 -16.25
N ILE A 7 -19.08 -63.41 -16.88
CA ILE A 7 -18.44 -62.16 -16.43
C ILE A 7 -19.17 -60.99 -17.09
N ALA A 8 -19.88 -60.18 -16.29
CA ALA A 8 -20.47 -58.92 -16.73
C ALA A 8 -19.41 -57.83 -16.63
N VAL A 9 -19.04 -57.27 -17.78
CA VAL A 9 -18.15 -56.10 -17.88
C VAL A 9 -19.00 -54.83 -17.77
N LEU A 10 -18.90 -54.10 -16.66
CA LEU A 10 -19.48 -52.77 -16.47
C LEU A 10 -18.54 -51.73 -17.13
N GLY A 11 -18.97 -51.17 -18.27
CA GLY A 11 -18.28 -50.04 -18.89
C GLY A 11 -18.59 -48.72 -18.15
N ALA A 12 -17.62 -48.15 -17.49
CA ALA A 12 -17.70 -46.80 -16.92
C ALA A 12 -17.51 -45.75 -18.02
N VAL A 13 -18.56 -45.02 -18.35
CA VAL A 13 -18.51 -43.86 -19.28
C VAL A 13 -18.00 -42.64 -18.48
N LEU A 14 -16.75 -42.27 -18.69
CA LEU A 14 -16.18 -41.02 -18.19
C LEU A 14 -16.70 -39.85 -19.05
N THR A 15 -17.67 -39.09 -18.56
CA THR A 15 -18.06 -37.80 -19.14
C THR A 15 -17.01 -36.74 -18.75
N ALA A 16 -16.15 -36.40 -19.69
CA ALA A 16 -15.24 -35.25 -19.57
C ALA A 16 -16.09 -33.96 -19.60
N GLY A 17 -16.35 -33.36 -18.45
CA GLY A 17 -16.94 -32.04 -18.33
C GLY A 17 -15.97 -31.01 -18.81
N THR A 18 -16.24 -30.36 -19.95
CA THR A 18 -15.52 -29.17 -20.43
C THR A 18 -15.86 -28.02 -19.50
N ALA A 19 -14.93 -27.65 -18.60
CA ALA A 19 -15.00 -26.40 -17.85
C ALA A 19 -14.89 -25.24 -18.82
N SER A 20 -16.01 -24.59 -19.12
CA SER A 20 -16.03 -23.32 -19.86
C SER A 20 -15.37 -22.27 -18.97
N ALA A 21 -14.16 -21.86 -19.32
CA ALA A 21 -13.53 -20.68 -18.75
C ALA A 21 -14.43 -19.47 -19.07
N GLN A 22 -15.14 -18.97 -18.07
CA GLN A 22 -15.88 -17.73 -18.16
C GLN A 22 -14.84 -16.60 -18.31
N THR A 23 -14.64 -16.14 -19.54
CA THR A 23 -13.93 -14.86 -19.80
C THR A 23 -14.74 -13.77 -19.10
N ARG A 24 -14.18 -13.18 -18.04
CA ARG A 24 -14.71 -11.94 -17.46
C ARG A 24 -14.82 -10.92 -18.60
N PRO A 25 -15.96 -10.21 -18.74
CA PRO A 25 -16.06 -9.14 -19.71
C PRO A 25 -14.89 -8.17 -19.42
N SER A 26 -14.10 -7.86 -20.45
CA SER A 26 -13.08 -6.82 -20.32
C SER A 26 -13.80 -5.53 -19.95
N ALA A 27 -13.33 -4.87 -18.88
CA ALA A 27 -13.86 -3.56 -18.49
C ALA A 27 -13.84 -2.63 -19.72
N PRO A 28 -14.87 -1.79 -19.91
CA PRO A 28 -14.88 -0.86 -21.03
C PRO A 28 -13.61 0.00 -20.99
N PRO A 29 -13.08 0.40 -22.16
CA PRO A 29 -11.88 1.23 -22.19
C PRO A 29 -12.11 2.48 -21.34
N PRO A 30 -11.14 2.88 -20.49
CA PRO A 30 -11.30 4.01 -19.63
C PRO A 30 -11.53 5.28 -20.45
N GLY A 31 -12.64 5.96 -20.14
CA GLY A 31 -12.99 7.26 -20.75
C GLY A 31 -12.36 8.44 -20.00
N PRO A 32 -12.56 9.66 -20.48
CA PRO A 32 -12.17 10.86 -19.76
C PRO A 32 -12.95 10.99 -18.45
N TYR A 33 -12.31 11.61 -17.45
CA TYR A 33 -12.91 11.84 -16.13
C TYR A 33 -12.59 13.23 -15.60
N LYS A 34 -13.41 13.71 -14.67
CA LYS A 34 -13.15 14.97 -13.98
C LYS A 34 -12.13 14.74 -12.87
N PRO A 35 -10.94 15.35 -12.92
CA PRO A 35 -9.93 15.16 -11.89
C PRO A 35 -10.40 15.69 -10.54
N VAL A 36 -10.08 15.00 -9.47
CA VAL A 36 -10.24 15.46 -8.08
C VAL A 36 -8.88 15.93 -7.58
N ALA A 37 -8.77 17.22 -7.33
CA ALA A 37 -7.54 17.84 -6.84
C ALA A 37 -7.19 17.35 -5.44
N ILE A 38 -5.89 17.25 -5.17
CA ILE A 38 -5.32 16.92 -3.86
C ILE A 38 -4.41 18.05 -3.39
N VAL A 39 -4.22 18.12 -2.08
CA VAL A 39 -3.17 18.92 -1.45
C VAL A 39 -2.14 17.94 -0.89
N LEU A 40 -0.94 17.95 -1.46
CA LEU A 40 0.15 17.09 -1.01
C LEU A 40 0.58 17.43 0.42
N PRO A 41 0.87 16.43 1.25
CA PRO A 41 1.35 16.65 2.61
C PRO A 41 2.72 17.35 2.58
N LYS A 42 2.99 18.13 3.62
CA LYS A 42 4.29 18.79 3.80
C LYS A 42 5.11 18.07 4.87
N PRO A 43 6.43 18.12 4.79
CA PRO A 43 7.28 17.65 5.86
C PRO A 43 6.89 18.23 7.22
N LEU A 44 6.92 17.41 8.27
CA LEU A 44 6.70 17.89 9.64
C LEU A 44 7.94 18.66 10.10
N GLU A 45 7.79 19.96 10.26
CA GLU A 45 8.86 20.88 10.71
C GLU A 45 9.07 20.82 12.24
N ASP A 46 9.59 19.68 12.73
CA ASP A 46 10.00 19.50 14.13
C ASP A 46 11.41 18.91 14.18
N PRO A 47 12.44 19.70 14.61
CA PRO A 47 13.82 19.21 14.67
C PRO A 47 13.99 17.97 15.56
N SER A 48 13.17 17.83 16.63
CA SER A 48 13.22 16.67 17.48
C SER A 48 12.65 15.41 16.81
N PHE A 49 11.66 15.57 15.92
CA PHE A 49 11.15 14.48 15.09
C PHE A 49 12.18 14.05 14.03
N THR A 50 12.81 15.03 13.39
CA THR A 50 13.91 14.76 12.45
C THR A 50 15.06 13.99 13.10
N ALA A 51 15.47 14.39 14.31
CA ALA A 51 16.49 13.68 15.08
C ALA A 51 16.05 12.25 15.45
N PHE A 52 14.79 12.07 15.85
CA PHE A 52 14.21 10.77 16.17
C PHE A 52 14.22 9.85 14.93
N ARG A 53 13.74 10.32 13.76
CA ARG A 53 13.73 9.56 12.51
C ARG A 53 15.15 9.12 12.09
N LYS A 54 16.14 10.03 12.20
CA LYS A 54 17.55 9.67 11.96
C LYS A 54 18.04 8.54 12.87
N GLY A 55 17.66 8.56 14.15
CA GLY A 55 17.96 7.47 15.09
C GLY A 55 17.24 6.17 14.73
N LEU A 56 16.01 6.27 14.24
CA LEU A 56 15.20 5.13 13.78
C LEU A 56 15.83 4.46 12.56
N GLY A 57 16.24 5.24 11.54
CA GLY A 57 16.97 4.73 10.37
C GLY A 57 18.26 4.02 10.78
N ALA A 58 19.06 4.63 11.66
CA ALA A 58 20.28 4.00 12.16
C ALA A 58 20.04 2.69 12.93
N ALA A 59 18.90 2.54 13.61
CA ALA A 59 18.51 1.28 14.26
C ALA A 59 18.04 0.24 13.23
N ALA A 60 17.32 0.68 12.21
CA ALA A 60 16.84 -0.17 11.11
C ALA A 60 18.02 -0.75 10.29
N ASP A 61 18.92 0.10 9.84
CA ASP A 61 20.12 -0.29 9.07
C ASP A 61 20.95 -1.35 9.78
N LYS A 62 21.08 -1.23 11.11
CA LYS A 62 21.84 -2.16 11.96
C LYS A 62 21.01 -3.35 12.41
N LYS A 63 19.74 -3.39 12.12
CA LYS A 63 18.77 -4.37 12.63
C LYS A 63 18.83 -4.47 14.17
N ASP A 64 19.08 -3.31 14.82
CA ASP A 64 19.27 -3.23 16.29
C ASP A 64 17.93 -3.18 17.02
N ARG A 65 17.40 -4.37 17.32
CA ARG A 65 16.14 -4.52 18.09
C ARG A 65 16.22 -3.87 19.47
N ALA A 66 17.38 -3.84 20.13
CA ALA A 66 17.48 -3.24 21.44
C ALA A 66 17.43 -1.71 21.40
N ALA A 67 18.03 -1.10 20.38
CA ALA A 67 17.87 0.34 20.12
C ALA A 67 16.42 0.66 19.76
N LEU A 68 15.81 -0.12 18.86
CA LEU A 68 14.42 0.05 18.44
C LEU A 68 13.45 -0.08 19.63
N ALA A 69 13.65 -1.03 20.55
CA ALA A 69 12.80 -1.20 21.71
C ALA A 69 12.72 0.06 22.60
N ARG A 70 13.80 0.84 22.65
CA ARG A 70 13.83 2.14 23.36
C ARG A 70 13.05 3.23 22.65
N MET A 71 12.75 3.06 21.35
CA MET A 71 12.04 4.02 20.50
C MET A 71 10.55 3.71 20.37
N VAL A 72 10.07 2.59 20.90
CA VAL A 72 8.68 2.17 20.88
C VAL A 72 8.05 2.37 22.27
N VAL A 73 6.75 2.63 22.33
CA VAL A 73 6.02 2.62 23.61
C VAL A 73 6.12 1.24 24.26
N ALA A 74 6.27 1.19 25.58
CA ALA A 74 6.39 -0.09 26.27
C ALA A 74 5.08 -0.88 26.22
N GLN A 75 3.94 -0.19 26.36
CA GLN A 75 2.59 -0.74 26.37
C GLN A 75 1.65 0.18 25.59
N GLY A 76 0.45 -0.33 25.22
CA GLY A 76 -0.55 0.47 24.53
C GLY A 76 -0.26 0.72 23.06
N PHE A 77 0.62 -0.10 22.47
CA PHE A 77 0.81 -0.10 21.01
C PHE A 77 -0.48 -0.55 20.33
N PHE A 78 -0.95 0.16 19.31
CA PHE A 78 -2.08 -0.24 18.48
C PHE A 78 -1.61 -0.76 17.11
N TRP A 79 -2.35 -1.69 16.56
CA TRP A 79 -2.15 -2.17 15.19
C TRP A 79 -3.50 -2.26 14.50
N GLU A 80 -3.87 -1.21 13.79
CA GLU A 80 -5.11 -1.10 13.07
C GLU A 80 -5.01 -1.79 11.71
N ARG A 81 -5.91 -2.74 11.47
CA ARG A 81 -6.02 -3.48 10.22
C ARG A 81 -7.46 -3.44 9.74
N GLU A 82 -7.67 -3.78 8.48
CA GLU A 82 -9.00 -3.90 7.85
C GLU A 82 -9.98 -4.75 8.68
N ASN A 83 -9.47 -5.82 9.31
CA ASN A 83 -10.25 -6.73 10.15
C ASN A 83 -10.15 -6.44 11.66
N GLY A 84 -9.78 -5.23 12.06
CA GLY A 84 -9.69 -4.77 13.45
C GLY A 84 -8.28 -4.74 14.02
N ASP A 85 -8.17 -4.62 15.35
CA ASP A 85 -6.90 -4.48 16.06
C ASP A 85 -6.07 -5.77 15.99
N GLY A 86 -4.88 -5.69 15.42
CA GLY A 86 -3.90 -6.78 15.32
C GLY A 86 -2.95 -6.87 16.51
N ALA A 87 -2.97 -5.87 17.41
CA ALA A 87 -2.05 -5.83 18.54
C ALA A 87 -2.45 -6.81 19.64
N ASP A 88 -1.48 -7.59 20.11
CA ASP A 88 -1.63 -8.41 21.32
C ASP A 88 -1.37 -7.55 22.58
N LYS A 89 -2.42 -7.29 23.35
CA LYS A 89 -2.35 -6.48 24.59
C LYS A 89 -1.46 -7.06 25.67
N LYS A 90 -1.09 -8.34 25.57
CA LYS A 90 -0.17 -9.02 26.51
C LYS A 90 1.29 -8.86 26.13
N LYS A 91 1.57 -8.46 24.89
CA LYS A 91 2.91 -8.25 24.36
C LYS A 91 3.38 -6.81 24.58
N SER A 92 4.69 -6.63 24.59
CA SER A 92 5.30 -5.30 24.59
C SER A 92 5.06 -4.58 23.25
N GLY A 93 5.19 -3.24 23.25
CA GLY A 93 5.06 -2.47 22.01
C GLY A 93 6.06 -2.90 20.94
N ILE A 94 7.32 -3.20 21.32
CA ILE A 94 8.32 -3.68 20.36
C ILE A 94 7.98 -5.07 19.78
N ASP A 95 7.33 -5.94 20.55
CA ASP A 95 6.89 -7.25 20.02
C ASP A 95 5.73 -7.11 19.06
N ASN A 96 4.81 -6.17 19.33
CA ASN A 96 3.73 -5.84 18.42
C ASN A 96 4.24 -5.18 17.12
N LEU A 97 5.14 -4.21 17.23
CA LEU A 97 5.77 -3.60 16.06
C LEU A 97 6.53 -4.64 15.22
N ALA A 98 7.27 -5.53 15.89
CA ALA A 98 8.01 -6.58 15.20
C ALA A 98 7.09 -7.56 14.46
N ALA A 99 5.92 -7.86 15.03
CA ALA A 99 4.91 -8.68 14.37
C ALA A 99 4.26 -7.92 13.18
N ALA A 100 3.92 -6.64 13.35
CA ALA A 100 3.31 -5.83 12.31
C ALA A 100 4.20 -5.65 11.07
N LEU A 101 5.50 -5.42 11.28
CA LEU A 101 6.46 -5.21 10.20
C LEU A 101 7.20 -6.49 9.75
N GLY A 102 7.00 -7.62 10.43
CA GLY A 102 7.71 -8.85 10.07
C GLY A 102 9.23 -8.79 10.36
N LEU A 103 9.67 -8.08 11.44
CA LEU A 103 11.11 -7.88 11.72
C LEU A 103 11.88 -9.17 12.00
N ALA A 104 11.19 -10.27 12.30
CA ALA A 104 11.81 -11.58 12.55
C ALA A 104 12.07 -12.37 11.27
N ARG A 105 11.62 -11.91 10.11
CA ARG A 105 11.79 -12.60 8.83
C ARG A 105 13.25 -12.59 8.39
N ASN A 106 13.69 -13.70 7.81
CA ASN A 106 15.08 -13.87 7.38
C ASN A 106 15.44 -13.06 6.13
N ASP A 107 14.44 -12.60 5.36
CA ASP A 107 14.65 -11.79 4.15
C ASP A 107 15.04 -10.33 4.45
N GLY A 108 14.80 -9.87 5.69
CA GLY A 108 15.13 -8.52 6.11
C GLY A 108 14.09 -7.46 5.70
N GLY A 109 13.04 -7.82 4.95
CA GLY A 109 12.07 -6.87 4.39
C GLY A 109 11.41 -5.96 5.43
N GLY A 110 11.10 -6.47 6.63
CA GLY A 110 10.56 -5.65 7.70
C GLY A 110 11.51 -4.54 8.19
N TRP A 111 12.82 -4.79 8.17
CA TRP A 111 13.81 -3.76 8.52
C TRP A 111 13.98 -2.73 7.42
N ASP A 112 13.90 -3.15 6.16
CA ASP A 112 13.94 -2.26 4.99
C ASP A 112 12.69 -1.35 4.98
N MET A 113 11.52 -1.91 5.31
CA MET A 113 10.28 -1.15 5.50
C MET A 113 10.42 -0.12 6.64
N LEU A 114 10.99 -0.51 7.79
CA LEU A 114 11.23 0.41 8.89
C LEU A 114 12.20 1.54 8.50
N ALA A 115 13.22 1.26 7.70
CA ALA A 115 14.12 2.28 7.16
C ALA A 115 13.38 3.26 6.24
N SER A 116 12.49 2.77 5.38
CA SER A 116 11.65 3.62 4.53
C SER A 116 10.75 4.55 5.35
N TYR A 117 10.13 4.07 6.44
CA TYR A 117 9.39 4.94 7.35
C TYR A 117 10.28 5.96 8.07
N ALA A 118 11.53 5.61 8.36
CA ALA A 118 12.48 6.56 8.96
C ALA A 118 12.86 7.70 8.00
N ASP A 119 12.85 7.44 6.69
CA ASP A 119 13.12 8.44 5.65
C ASP A 119 11.90 9.29 5.32
N GLU A 120 10.69 8.89 5.71
CA GLU A 120 9.46 9.61 5.40
C GLU A 120 9.34 10.91 6.22
N PRO A 121 9.38 12.10 5.60
CA PRO A 121 9.37 13.37 6.32
C PRO A 121 7.98 13.85 6.71
N THR A 122 6.92 13.31 6.10
CA THR A 122 5.55 13.76 6.35
C THR A 122 4.95 13.00 7.52
N ALA A 123 4.17 13.68 8.33
CA ALA A 123 3.33 13.07 9.35
C ALA A 123 2.14 13.99 9.66
N ALA A 124 0.98 13.41 9.90
CA ALA A 124 -0.23 14.14 10.20
C ALA A 124 -0.95 13.55 11.43
N PRO A 125 -1.76 14.36 12.16
CA PRO A 125 -2.58 13.86 13.25
C PRO A 125 -3.56 12.79 12.77
N ASN A 126 -3.62 11.68 13.52
CA ASN A 126 -4.62 10.65 13.28
C ASN A 126 -5.90 10.97 14.04
N ALA A 127 -7.05 10.91 13.36
CA ALA A 127 -8.34 11.26 13.96
C ALA A 127 -8.85 10.21 14.96
N GLN A 128 -8.45 8.96 14.81
CA GLN A 128 -8.91 7.83 15.62
C GLN A 128 -8.02 7.60 16.86
N HIS A 129 -6.74 7.98 16.77
CA HIS A 129 -5.75 7.82 17.84
C HIS A 129 -5.24 9.19 18.31
N ALA A 130 -5.98 9.80 19.26
CA ALA A 130 -5.69 11.13 19.77
C ALA A 130 -4.22 11.29 20.22
N GLY A 131 -3.55 12.32 19.70
CA GLY A 131 -2.17 12.63 19.97
C GLY A 131 -1.14 11.83 19.15
N ALA A 132 -1.58 10.87 18.34
CA ALA A 132 -0.71 10.19 17.40
C ALA A 132 -0.55 11.01 16.10
N LEU A 133 0.67 11.05 15.57
CA LEU A 133 1.00 11.50 14.23
C LEU A 133 1.40 10.28 13.41
N CYS A 134 0.75 10.04 12.27
CA CYS A 134 1.03 8.88 11.42
C CYS A 134 1.72 9.30 10.11
N ALA A 135 2.68 8.50 9.67
CA ALA A 135 3.53 8.71 8.50
C ALA A 135 3.56 7.45 7.59
N PRO A 136 3.52 7.62 6.26
CA PRO A 136 3.37 8.88 5.53
C PRO A 136 2.02 9.56 5.83
N ALA A 137 1.99 10.90 5.73
CA ALA A 137 0.72 11.62 5.83
C ALA A 137 -0.07 11.46 4.53
N ASP A 138 -1.37 11.23 4.63
CA ASP A 138 -2.25 11.19 3.46
C ASP A 138 -2.45 12.58 2.86
N PRO A 139 -2.67 12.69 1.53
CA PRO A 139 -3.04 13.94 0.90
C PRO A 139 -4.44 14.38 1.34
N ALA A 140 -4.66 15.68 1.45
CA ALA A 140 -5.99 16.21 1.69
C ALA A 140 -6.77 16.36 0.38
N PHE A 141 -8.04 15.95 0.35
CA PHE A 141 -8.91 16.03 -0.81
C PHE A 141 -10.38 16.11 -0.42
N ASP A 142 -11.24 16.43 -1.37
CA ASP A 142 -12.69 16.39 -1.20
C ASP A 142 -13.19 14.93 -1.36
N ALA A 143 -13.51 14.28 -0.24
CA ALA A 143 -13.97 12.90 -0.22
C ALA A 143 -15.25 12.69 -1.03
N LYS A 144 -16.20 13.67 -1.02
CA LYS A 144 -17.44 13.57 -1.82
C LYS A 144 -17.17 13.66 -3.31
N ALA A 145 -16.22 14.51 -3.72
CA ALA A 145 -15.82 14.58 -5.12
C ALA A 145 -15.11 13.28 -5.55
N PHE A 146 -14.34 12.65 -4.66
CA PHE A 146 -13.71 11.38 -4.94
C PHE A 146 -14.73 10.23 -5.02
N GLU A 147 -15.69 10.12 -4.11
CA GLU A 147 -16.80 9.17 -4.20
C GLU A 147 -17.58 9.32 -5.51
N ALA A 148 -17.85 10.57 -5.92
CA ALA A 148 -18.52 10.85 -7.19
C ALA A 148 -17.65 10.42 -8.41
N LEU A 149 -16.32 10.55 -8.32
CA LEU A 149 -15.39 10.08 -9.33
C LEU A 149 -15.46 8.55 -9.46
N LEU A 150 -15.40 7.81 -8.35
CA LEU A 150 -15.53 6.34 -8.35
C LEU A 150 -16.85 5.90 -8.97
N ALA A 151 -17.96 6.52 -8.55
CA ALA A 151 -19.29 6.19 -9.07
C ALA A 151 -19.43 6.45 -10.57
N THR A 152 -18.92 7.58 -11.08
CA THR A 152 -19.05 7.95 -12.51
C THR A 152 -18.13 7.14 -13.42
N THR A 153 -17.00 6.67 -12.90
CA THR A 153 -16.05 5.85 -13.66
C THR A 153 -16.26 4.35 -13.46
N HIS A 154 -17.17 3.96 -12.57
CA HIS A 154 -17.42 2.55 -12.20
C HIS A 154 -16.14 1.83 -11.78
N THR A 155 -15.37 2.46 -10.89
CA THR A 155 -14.08 1.96 -10.41
C THR A 155 -14.08 1.84 -8.89
N ASP A 156 -13.15 1.05 -8.39
CA ASP A 156 -12.85 0.94 -6.96
C ASP A 156 -11.68 1.86 -6.57
N GLU A 157 -11.55 2.17 -5.29
CA GLU A 157 -10.47 3.00 -4.74
C GLU A 157 -9.07 2.49 -5.11
N GLY A 158 -8.86 1.16 -5.12
CA GLY A 158 -7.59 0.53 -5.49
C GLY A 158 -7.16 0.74 -6.95
N GLU A 159 -8.04 1.28 -7.82
CA GLU A 159 -7.68 1.67 -9.20
C GLU A 159 -7.13 3.11 -9.27
N TRP A 160 -7.04 3.81 -8.14
CA TRP A 160 -6.59 5.20 -8.10
C TRP A 160 -5.33 5.36 -7.26
N GLY A 161 -4.51 6.29 -7.71
CA GLY A 161 -3.34 6.76 -6.99
C GLY A 161 -3.20 8.26 -7.12
N TYR A 162 -2.20 8.81 -6.46
CA TYR A 162 -1.90 10.22 -6.54
C TYR A 162 -0.41 10.46 -6.75
N PRO A 163 -0.02 11.54 -7.48
CA PRO A 163 1.37 11.88 -7.70
C PRO A 163 2.02 12.31 -6.37
N VAL A 164 3.22 11.80 -6.08
CA VAL A 164 3.96 12.16 -4.86
C VAL A 164 4.57 13.57 -4.91
N SER A 165 4.60 14.17 -6.10
CA SER A 165 5.00 15.56 -6.33
C SER A 165 4.21 16.15 -7.48
N ASP A 166 4.20 17.48 -7.61
CA ASP A 166 3.56 18.14 -8.74
C ASP A 166 4.42 18.04 -10.02
N GLY A 167 3.75 18.01 -11.17
CA GLY A 167 4.40 18.10 -12.47
C GLY A 167 5.14 16.85 -12.95
N ILE A 168 4.73 15.64 -12.53
CA ILE A 168 5.33 14.37 -12.97
C ILE A 168 5.12 14.18 -14.46
N ASP A 169 6.20 13.91 -15.20
CA ASP A 169 6.16 13.64 -16.62
C ASP A 169 5.47 12.31 -16.93
N VAL A 170 4.53 12.35 -17.88
CA VAL A 170 3.83 11.18 -18.41
C VAL A 170 4.49 10.79 -19.74
N HIS A 171 4.99 9.57 -19.81
CA HIS A 171 5.67 9.03 -20.98
C HIS A 171 4.72 8.23 -21.90
N SER A 172 5.05 8.16 -23.19
CA SER A 172 4.29 7.38 -24.16
C SER A 172 4.56 5.87 -24.09
N ALA A 173 5.61 5.44 -23.41
CA ALA A 173 6.02 4.05 -23.21
C ALA A 173 6.68 3.87 -21.82
N PRO A 174 6.76 2.63 -21.29
CA PRO A 174 7.27 2.35 -19.93
C PRO A 174 8.81 2.39 -19.85
N GLN A 175 9.40 3.51 -20.19
CA GLN A 175 10.85 3.75 -20.16
C GLN A 175 11.18 5.23 -20.04
N ALA A 176 12.27 5.57 -19.34
CA ALA A 176 12.64 6.95 -19.02
C ALA A 176 12.93 7.84 -20.23
N ASN A 177 13.41 7.27 -21.34
CA ASN A 177 13.73 8.01 -22.56
C ASN A 177 12.58 8.07 -23.58
N ALA A 178 11.39 7.55 -23.22
CA ALA A 178 10.22 7.69 -24.08
C ALA A 178 9.74 9.15 -24.15
N PRO A 179 9.12 9.57 -25.26
CA PRO A 179 8.57 10.91 -25.39
C PRO A 179 7.60 11.24 -24.24
N VAL A 180 7.74 12.44 -23.68
CA VAL A 180 6.79 12.99 -22.71
C VAL A 180 5.54 13.45 -23.47
N ILE A 181 4.38 12.95 -23.08
CA ILE A 181 3.08 13.22 -23.71
C ILE A 181 2.16 14.09 -22.83
N GLY A 182 2.57 14.38 -21.61
CA GLY A 182 1.83 15.22 -20.67
C GLY A 182 2.52 15.31 -19.31
N ARG A 183 1.87 16.02 -18.39
CA ARG A 183 2.28 16.12 -16.98
C ARG A 183 1.09 15.94 -16.06
N LEU A 184 1.30 15.24 -14.94
CA LEU A 184 0.30 15.11 -13.91
C LEU A 184 0.29 16.38 -13.04
N ALA A 185 -0.90 16.90 -12.82
CA ALA A 185 -1.16 17.85 -11.75
C ALA A 185 -1.36 17.10 -10.42
N ALA A 186 -1.38 17.83 -9.31
CA ALA A 186 -1.73 17.31 -7.98
C ALA A 186 -3.22 16.92 -7.94
N ALA A 187 -3.57 15.78 -8.49
CA ALA A 187 -4.92 15.23 -8.55
C ALA A 187 -4.85 13.69 -8.64
N PHE A 188 -5.94 13.01 -8.27
CA PHE A 188 -6.02 11.58 -8.45
C PHE A 188 -5.91 11.18 -9.92
N VAL A 189 -5.18 10.12 -10.17
CA VAL A 189 -4.97 9.52 -11.49
C VAL A 189 -5.37 8.04 -11.46
N ARG A 190 -6.04 7.58 -12.52
CA ARG A 190 -6.40 6.17 -12.60
C ARG A 190 -5.18 5.33 -12.98
N VAL A 191 -4.87 4.32 -12.15
CA VAL A 191 -3.84 3.33 -12.42
C VAL A 191 -4.50 2.14 -13.12
N ALA A 192 -4.04 1.83 -14.32
CA ALA A 192 -4.55 0.67 -15.07
C ALA A 192 -3.66 -0.54 -14.79
N PRO A 193 -4.21 -1.64 -14.23
CA PRO A 193 -3.41 -2.82 -13.97
C PRO A 193 -2.89 -3.41 -15.27
N GLU A 194 -1.60 -3.71 -15.31
CA GLU A 194 -1.00 -4.53 -16.38
C GLU A 194 -0.78 -5.94 -15.83
N ALA A 195 -1.16 -6.95 -16.62
CA ALA A 195 -0.91 -8.35 -16.28
C ALA A 195 0.58 -8.69 -16.50
N THR A 196 1.46 -8.18 -15.65
CA THR A 196 2.89 -8.51 -15.68
C THR A 196 3.25 -9.40 -14.50
N ALA A 197 4.09 -10.40 -14.74
CA ALA A 197 4.54 -11.34 -13.71
C ALA A 197 5.58 -10.72 -12.75
N ASN A 198 6.10 -9.54 -13.04
CA ASN A 198 7.11 -8.83 -12.26
C ASN A 198 6.59 -7.48 -11.79
N VAL A 199 7.14 -7.00 -10.66
CA VAL A 199 6.89 -5.62 -10.20
C VAL A 199 7.36 -4.65 -11.28
N PRO A 200 6.47 -3.84 -11.87
CA PRO A 200 6.84 -2.97 -12.97
C PRO A 200 7.64 -1.76 -12.45
N SER A 201 8.64 -1.33 -13.21
CA SER A 201 9.32 -0.04 -12.96
C SER A 201 8.47 1.17 -13.36
N TYR A 202 7.45 0.95 -14.20
CA TYR A 202 6.51 1.97 -14.69
C TYR A 202 5.08 1.49 -14.49
N LEU A 203 4.22 2.40 -14.06
CA LEU A 203 2.78 2.19 -13.99
C LEU A 203 2.13 2.74 -15.25
N ARG A 204 1.21 1.96 -15.82
CA ARG A 204 0.30 2.46 -16.82
C ARG A 204 -0.81 3.26 -16.14
N ILE A 205 -0.99 4.49 -16.57
CA ILE A 205 -2.02 5.38 -16.04
C ILE A 205 -2.98 5.80 -17.16
N ILE A 206 -4.16 6.25 -16.75
CA ILE A 206 -5.12 6.91 -17.64
C ILE A 206 -5.23 8.37 -17.19
N THR A 207 -4.93 9.30 -18.09
CA THR A 207 -5.02 10.74 -17.79
C THR A 207 -6.48 11.19 -17.73
N PRO A 208 -6.78 12.38 -17.17
CA PRO A 208 -8.13 12.94 -17.17
C PRO A 208 -8.80 13.02 -18.56
N GLU A 209 -8.02 13.14 -19.62
CA GLU A 209 -8.51 13.15 -21.00
C GLU A 209 -8.79 11.74 -21.54
N GLY A 210 -8.63 10.70 -20.74
CA GLY A 210 -8.83 9.31 -21.15
C GLY A 210 -7.68 8.70 -21.96
N LYS A 211 -6.50 9.34 -21.97
CA LYS A 211 -5.33 8.84 -22.70
C LYS A 211 -4.47 7.96 -21.81
N ALA A 212 -3.98 6.86 -22.36
CA ALA A 212 -3.01 6.03 -21.66
C ALA A 212 -1.61 6.66 -21.73
N GLY A 213 -0.87 6.55 -20.61
CA GLY A 213 0.51 6.94 -20.51
C GLY A 213 1.22 6.14 -19.42
N TYR A 214 2.48 6.42 -19.19
CA TYR A 214 3.34 5.71 -18.25
C TYR A 214 4.09 6.69 -17.35
N VAL A 215 4.15 6.36 -16.06
CA VAL A 215 4.93 7.10 -15.05
C VAL A 215 5.79 6.12 -14.26
N SER A 216 6.88 6.58 -13.66
CA SER A 216 7.65 5.73 -12.75
C SER A 216 6.76 5.24 -11.60
N VAL A 217 6.94 3.98 -11.16
CA VAL A 217 6.20 3.42 -10.02
C VAL A 217 6.38 4.28 -8.77
N ASP A 218 7.57 4.82 -8.53
CA ASP A 218 7.88 5.66 -7.37
C ASP A 218 7.25 7.06 -7.43
N SER A 219 6.61 7.40 -8.55
CA SER A 219 5.98 8.71 -8.75
C SER A 219 4.52 8.75 -8.32
N ILE A 220 3.91 7.59 -8.07
CA ILE A 220 2.50 7.45 -7.70
C ILE A 220 2.40 6.69 -6.39
N ALA A 221 1.71 7.27 -5.43
CA ALA A 221 1.32 6.58 -4.20
C ALA A 221 -0.13 6.08 -4.30
N PRO A 222 -0.44 4.88 -3.75
CA PRO A 222 -1.81 4.42 -3.59
C PRO A 222 -2.53 5.24 -2.52
N ILE A 223 -3.86 5.13 -2.49
CA ILE A 223 -4.67 5.66 -1.39
C ILE A 223 -4.65 4.65 -0.24
N GLY A 224 -4.63 5.14 1.00
CA GLY A 224 -4.64 4.27 2.18
C GLY A 224 -3.32 3.50 2.36
N ASN A 225 -2.19 4.20 2.23
CA ASN A 225 -0.88 3.61 2.54
C ASN A 225 -0.82 3.10 3.97
N ASP A 226 -0.07 2.02 4.17
CA ASP A 226 0.32 1.61 5.51
C ASP A 226 1.09 2.73 6.20
N GLN A 227 0.83 2.96 7.49
CA GLN A 227 1.38 4.07 8.25
C GLN A 227 2.01 3.59 9.56
N ILE A 228 3.16 4.17 9.90
CA ILE A 228 3.71 4.06 11.25
C ILE A 228 3.33 5.31 12.04
N CYS A 229 2.90 5.13 13.29
CA CYS A 229 2.37 6.22 14.09
C CYS A 229 3.27 6.52 15.29
N TYR A 230 3.42 7.79 15.58
CA TYR A 230 4.31 8.34 16.59
C TYR A 230 3.54 9.15 17.62
N VAL A 231 4.04 9.19 18.84
CA VAL A 231 3.56 10.09 19.90
C VAL A 231 4.74 10.84 20.50
N LYS A 232 4.54 12.12 20.82
CA LYS A 232 5.51 12.92 21.57
C LYS A 232 5.05 13.08 23.00
N ASN A 233 5.87 12.66 23.95
CA ASN A 233 5.62 12.84 25.37
C ASN A 233 6.84 13.48 26.07
N GLY A 234 6.82 13.68 27.36
CA GLY A 234 7.91 14.29 28.13
C GLY A 234 9.28 13.60 27.98
N GLY A 235 9.31 12.35 27.51
CA GLY A 235 10.53 11.58 27.22
C GLY A 235 10.97 11.64 25.77
N GLY A 236 10.29 12.42 24.92
CA GLY A 236 10.56 12.53 23.48
C GLY A 236 9.59 11.73 22.60
N TRP A 237 10.00 11.49 21.37
CA TRP A 237 9.21 10.73 20.38
C TRP A 237 9.26 9.23 20.65
N LYS A 238 8.14 8.54 20.41
CA LYS A 238 8.02 7.08 20.42
C LYS A 238 7.12 6.61 19.28
N ILE A 239 7.42 5.44 18.73
CA ILE A 239 6.47 4.72 17.89
C ILE A 239 5.36 4.21 18.79
N THR A 240 4.10 4.51 18.45
CA THR A 240 2.93 4.15 19.28
C THR A 240 1.96 3.21 18.56
N GLY A 241 2.08 3.06 17.24
CA GLY A 241 1.17 2.19 16.50
C GLY A 241 1.58 1.99 15.06
N TYR A 242 0.79 1.15 14.40
CA TYR A 242 0.86 0.85 12.99
C TYR A 242 -0.54 0.74 12.41
N ILE A 243 -0.76 1.29 11.25
CA ILE A 243 -2.01 1.17 10.47
C ILE A 243 -1.65 0.46 9.18
N GLY A 244 -2.35 -0.63 8.87
CA GLY A 244 -2.12 -1.37 7.66
C GLY A 244 -2.23 -2.87 7.82
N GLY A 245 -2.17 -3.60 6.70
CA GLY A 245 -2.30 -5.05 6.65
C GLY A 245 -1.23 -5.78 7.45
N GLY A 246 -0.05 -5.17 7.54
CA GLY A 246 1.14 -5.82 8.06
C GLY A 246 1.66 -6.92 7.13
N GLU A 247 2.84 -7.44 7.43
CA GLU A 247 3.38 -8.57 6.68
C GLU A 247 2.61 -9.87 7.00
N PRO A 248 2.31 -10.72 6.01
CA PRO A 248 1.76 -12.04 6.24
C PRO A 248 2.68 -12.84 7.17
N GLN A 249 2.10 -13.46 8.20
CA GLN A 249 2.84 -14.33 9.14
C GLN A 249 3.06 -15.71 8.52
#